data_b1589c0aff2aeb2bf77d7e6ad819d057
#
_entry.id   b1589c0aff2aeb2bf77d7e6ad819d057
#
_cell.length_a   1.000
_cell.length_b   1.000
_cell.length_c   1.000
_cell.angle_alpha   90.00
_cell.angle_beta   90.00
_cell.angle_gamma   90.00
#
_symmetry.space_group_name_H-M   'P 1'
#
loop_
_entity.id
_entity.type
_entity.pdbx_description
1 polymer ?
#
loop_
_entity_poly.entity_id
_entity_poly.type
_entity_poly.pdbx_seq_one_letter_code
_entity_poly.pdbx_strand_id
1 'polypeptide(L)'
;MPITAEQLAAVKPALQQQMLTDKAEASHAAAKLDQAADSGKLTLDVDAADALIKAVDAARDQVMDLWKRATDQLATPLQLGENPVAKAISARFADLAVGEDSGAAKALLDLFKVLDDIGNALRRNRDTIRDTDEEAEKSMKNAGGSW
;
A
#
# COMPACT_ATOMS: atom_id res chain seq x y z
N MET A 1 -11.88 -30.56 10.44
CA MET A 1 -10.65 -31.33 10.26
C MET A 1 -9.46 -30.48 10.70
N PRO A 2 -8.62 -30.98 11.57
CA PRO A 2 -7.45 -30.22 11.95
C PRO A 2 -6.49 -30.10 10.78
N ILE A 3 -6.01 -28.89 10.53
CA ILE A 3 -4.98 -28.61 9.51
C ILE A 3 -3.68 -29.27 10.00
N THR A 4 -3.07 -30.13 9.19
CA THR A 4 -1.81 -30.76 9.51
C THR A 4 -0.64 -29.76 9.37
N ALA A 5 0.43 -29.95 10.12
CA ALA A 5 1.63 -29.13 10.01
C ALA A 5 2.21 -29.13 8.57
N GLU A 6 2.01 -30.22 7.85
CA GLU A 6 2.41 -30.37 6.47
C GLU A 6 1.58 -29.50 5.51
N GLN A 7 0.28 -29.38 5.75
CA GLN A 7 -0.60 -28.49 5.00
C GLN A 7 -0.28 -27.01 5.28
N LEU A 8 0.03 -26.67 6.52
CA LEU A 8 0.45 -25.32 6.91
C LEU A 8 1.79 -24.94 6.25
N ALA A 9 2.74 -25.88 6.21
CA ALA A 9 4.04 -25.67 5.56
C ALA A 9 3.91 -25.52 4.04
N ALA A 10 2.90 -26.14 3.41
CA ALA A 10 2.63 -25.99 1.98
C ALA A 10 1.96 -24.64 1.63
N VAL A 11 1.14 -24.10 2.53
CA VAL A 11 0.44 -22.82 2.31
C VAL A 11 1.38 -21.61 2.50
N LYS A 12 2.36 -21.69 3.39
CA LYS A 12 3.29 -20.61 3.69
C LYS A 12 4.04 -20.09 2.42
N PRO A 13 4.68 -20.91 1.61
CA PRO A 13 5.39 -20.42 0.41
C PRO A 13 4.44 -19.85 -0.64
N ALA A 14 3.24 -20.41 -0.80
CA ALA A 14 2.25 -19.88 -1.75
C ALA A 14 1.75 -18.49 -1.34
N LEU A 15 1.44 -18.27 -0.07
CA LEU A 15 1.06 -16.97 0.49
C LEU A 15 2.19 -15.94 0.36
N GLN A 16 3.41 -16.33 0.70
CA GLN A 16 4.58 -15.45 0.56
C GLN A 16 4.82 -15.03 -0.89
N GLN A 17 4.71 -15.97 -1.82
CA GLN A 17 4.88 -15.69 -3.23
C GLN A 17 3.80 -14.76 -3.77
N GLN A 18 2.53 -14.96 -3.36
CA GLN A 18 1.44 -14.08 -3.74
C GLN A 18 1.62 -12.67 -3.17
N MET A 19 2.01 -12.53 -1.91
CA MET A 19 2.30 -11.25 -1.28
C MET A 19 3.46 -10.51 -1.96
N LEU A 20 4.51 -11.23 -2.33
CA LEU A 20 5.64 -10.66 -3.07
C LEU A 20 5.23 -10.21 -4.48
N THR A 21 4.37 -10.97 -5.15
CA THR A 21 3.84 -10.61 -6.47
C THR A 21 2.96 -9.36 -6.37
N ASP A 22 2.04 -9.31 -5.41
CA ASP A 22 1.15 -8.17 -5.19
C ASP A 22 1.95 -6.91 -4.85
N LYS A 23 2.98 -7.03 -4.02
CA LYS A 23 3.91 -5.96 -3.70
C LYS A 23 4.67 -5.47 -4.94
N ALA A 24 5.18 -6.38 -5.75
CA ALA A 24 5.89 -6.05 -6.98
C ALA A 24 4.98 -5.33 -7.98
N GLU A 25 3.74 -5.79 -8.15
CA GLU A 25 2.74 -5.14 -9.01
C GLU A 25 2.39 -3.74 -8.50
N ALA A 26 2.16 -3.58 -7.20
CA ALA A 26 1.85 -2.29 -6.58
C ALA A 26 3.04 -1.32 -6.71
N SER A 27 4.27 -1.78 -6.49
CA SER A 27 5.48 -0.98 -6.67
C SER A 27 5.68 -0.56 -8.13
N HIS A 28 5.38 -1.44 -9.06
CA HIS A 28 5.46 -1.15 -10.48
C HIS A 28 4.40 -0.13 -10.92
N ALA A 29 3.18 -0.25 -10.41
CA ALA A 29 2.12 0.73 -10.64
C ALA A 29 2.48 2.11 -10.05
N ALA A 30 3.06 2.16 -8.86
CA ALA A 30 3.53 3.39 -8.24
C ALA A 30 4.66 4.04 -9.07
N ALA A 31 5.63 3.26 -9.55
CA ALA A 31 6.70 3.74 -10.40
C ALA A 31 6.18 4.28 -11.73
N LYS A 32 5.21 3.62 -12.36
CA LYS A 32 4.55 4.09 -13.57
C LYS A 32 3.78 5.39 -13.35
N LEU A 33 3.07 5.51 -12.25
CA LEU A 33 2.35 6.73 -11.87
C LEU A 33 3.32 7.89 -11.66
N ASP A 34 4.42 7.65 -10.97
CA ASP A 34 5.45 8.64 -10.71
C ASP A 34 6.10 9.12 -12.02
N GLN A 35 6.45 8.19 -12.89
CA GLN A 35 6.99 8.49 -14.21
C GLN A 35 5.99 9.25 -15.10
N ALA A 36 4.72 8.88 -15.06
CA ALA A 36 3.67 9.57 -15.81
C ALA A 36 3.44 10.99 -15.28
N ALA A 37 3.49 11.18 -13.95
CA ALA A 37 3.40 12.50 -13.33
C ALA A 37 4.59 13.40 -13.75
N ASP A 38 5.82 12.87 -13.70
CA ASP A 38 7.04 13.60 -14.08
C ASP A 38 7.08 13.93 -15.58
N SER A 39 6.54 13.08 -16.44
CA SER A 39 6.49 13.28 -17.89
C SER A 39 5.28 14.10 -18.38
N GLY A 40 4.36 14.47 -17.49
CA GLY A 40 3.14 15.19 -17.83
C GLY A 40 2.13 14.40 -18.65
N LYS A 41 2.28 13.07 -18.72
CA LYS A 41 1.39 12.17 -19.47
C LYS A 41 0.15 11.74 -18.70
N LEU A 42 0.09 12.03 -17.41
CA LEU A 42 -1.06 11.72 -16.58
C LEU A 42 -2.12 12.81 -16.76
N THR A 43 -3.16 12.51 -17.51
CA THR A 43 -4.27 13.43 -17.78
C THR A 43 -5.39 13.21 -16.77
N LEU A 44 -5.23 13.77 -15.59
CA LEU A 44 -6.29 13.85 -14.59
C LEU A 44 -6.66 15.33 -14.41
N ASP A 45 -7.95 15.63 -14.29
CA ASP A 45 -8.35 16.94 -13.79
C ASP A 45 -8.13 17.04 -12.28
N VAL A 46 -8.16 18.24 -11.72
CA VAL A 46 -7.90 18.49 -10.29
C VAL A 46 -8.90 17.74 -9.41
N ASP A 47 -10.18 17.70 -9.80
CA ASP A 47 -11.22 17.04 -9.02
C ASP A 47 -11.05 15.52 -9.01
N ALA A 48 -10.72 14.92 -10.15
CA ALA A 48 -10.42 13.50 -10.25
C ALA A 48 -9.14 13.13 -9.45
N ALA A 49 -8.12 13.97 -9.52
CA ALA A 49 -6.91 13.80 -8.73
C ALA A 49 -7.19 13.86 -7.22
N ASP A 50 -7.98 14.82 -6.77
CA ASP A 50 -8.39 14.94 -5.36
C ASP A 50 -9.20 13.73 -4.89
N ALA A 51 -10.11 13.21 -5.72
CA ALA A 51 -10.88 12.00 -5.42
C ALA A 51 -9.98 10.77 -5.27
N LEU A 52 -9.00 10.60 -6.17
CA LEU A 52 -8.02 9.53 -6.09
C LEU A 52 -7.11 9.65 -4.86
N ILE A 53 -6.66 10.86 -4.52
CA ILE A 53 -5.86 11.11 -3.33
C ILE A 53 -6.63 10.70 -2.08
N LYS A 54 -7.90 11.07 -1.97
CA LYS A 54 -8.76 10.66 -0.85
C LYS A 54 -8.91 9.15 -0.77
N ALA A 55 -9.10 8.47 -1.90
CA ALA A 55 -9.22 7.02 -1.95
C ALA A 55 -7.92 6.33 -1.52
N VAL A 56 -6.78 6.82 -1.97
CA VAL A 56 -5.45 6.29 -1.59
C VAL A 56 -5.16 6.55 -0.11
N ASP A 57 -5.47 7.74 0.41
CA ASP A 57 -5.30 8.05 1.82
C ASP A 57 -6.19 7.16 2.70
N ALA A 58 -7.44 6.92 2.31
CA ALA A 58 -8.34 6.01 3.01
C ALA A 58 -7.81 4.56 3.00
N ALA A 59 -7.30 4.09 1.86
CA ALA A 59 -6.68 2.77 1.74
C ALA A 59 -5.42 2.66 2.62
N ARG A 60 -4.59 3.70 2.64
CA ARG A 60 -3.41 3.77 3.49
C ARG A 60 -3.77 3.68 4.97
N ASP A 61 -4.80 4.39 5.41
CA ASP A 61 -5.27 4.36 6.80
C ASP A 61 -5.82 2.97 7.17
N GLN A 62 -6.54 2.30 6.26
CA GLN A 62 -6.99 0.93 6.46
C GLN A 62 -5.83 -0.06 6.58
N VAL A 63 -4.80 0.07 5.76
CA VAL A 63 -3.59 -0.76 5.84
C VAL A 63 -2.88 -0.55 7.16
N MET A 64 -2.77 0.68 7.63
CA MET A 64 -2.18 1.00 8.94
C MET A 64 -2.97 0.39 10.09
N ASP A 65 -4.30 0.42 10.02
CA ASP A 65 -5.17 -0.22 11.02
C ASP A 65 -5.00 -1.74 11.02
N LEU A 66 -4.94 -2.36 9.84
CA LEU A 66 -4.65 -3.79 9.70
C LEU A 66 -3.27 -4.15 10.25
N TRP A 67 -2.27 -3.32 9.99
CA TRP A 67 -0.92 -3.52 10.53
C TRP A 67 -0.91 -3.48 12.07
N LYS A 68 -1.60 -2.50 12.66
CA LYS A 68 -1.74 -2.41 14.12
C LYS A 68 -2.43 -3.65 14.69
N ARG A 69 -3.52 -4.09 14.07
CA ARG A 69 -4.22 -5.31 14.49
C ARG A 69 -3.34 -6.55 14.37
N ALA A 70 -2.58 -6.66 13.28
CA ALA A 70 -1.66 -7.78 13.09
C ALA A 70 -0.57 -7.81 14.17
N THR A 71 0.02 -6.64 14.49
CA THR A 71 1.05 -6.55 15.53
C THR A 71 0.51 -6.76 16.93
N ASP A 72 -0.66 -6.23 17.23
CA ASP A 72 -1.22 -6.28 18.59
C ASP A 72 -1.92 -7.61 18.90
N GLN A 73 -2.65 -8.17 17.93
CA GLN A 73 -3.50 -9.34 18.16
C GLN A 73 -2.84 -10.65 17.73
N LEU A 74 -2.14 -10.65 16.60
CA LEU A 74 -1.55 -11.87 16.04
C LEU A 74 -0.13 -12.13 16.53
N ALA A 75 0.57 -11.12 17.07
CA ALA A 75 1.87 -11.30 17.70
C ALA A 75 1.76 -11.98 19.08
N THR A 76 0.59 -11.91 19.71
CA THR A 76 0.35 -12.58 20.98
C THR A 76 0.30 -14.10 20.77
N PRO A 77 1.12 -14.88 21.48
CA PRO A 77 1.10 -16.32 21.34
C PRO A 77 -0.27 -16.90 21.62
N LEU A 78 -0.75 -17.74 20.71
CA LEU A 78 -2.00 -18.45 20.92
C LEU A 78 -1.86 -19.42 22.09
N GLN A 79 -2.78 -19.35 23.04
CA GLN A 79 -2.80 -20.26 24.18
C GLN A 79 -3.44 -21.61 23.81
N LEU A 80 -2.71 -22.40 23.06
CA LEU A 80 -3.17 -23.71 22.57
C LEU A 80 -2.82 -24.86 23.53
N GLY A 81 -2.16 -24.56 24.67
CA GLY A 81 -1.71 -25.53 25.67
C GLY A 81 -0.20 -25.57 25.83
N GLU A 82 0.24 -26.39 26.77
CA GLU A 82 1.65 -26.47 27.18
C GLU A 82 2.45 -27.57 26.45
N ASN A 83 1.80 -28.38 25.61
CA ASN A 83 2.52 -29.44 24.91
C ASN A 83 3.42 -28.89 23.76
N PRO A 84 4.47 -29.62 23.37
CA PRO A 84 5.41 -29.15 22.35
C PRO A 84 4.79 -28.83 20.99
N VAL A 85 3.73 -29.55 20.59
CA VAL A 85 3.03 -29.34 19.33
C VAL A 85 2.27 -28.00 19.36
N ALA A 86 1.57 -27.72 20.45
CA ALA A 86 0.83 -26.47 20.64
C ALA A 86 1.79 -25.27 20.62
N LYS A 87 2.94 -25.38 21.27
CA LYS A 87 3.98 -24.34 21.27
C LYS A 87 4.56 -24.11 19.87
N ALA A 88 4.81 -25.18 19.11
CA ALA A 88 5.31 -25.09 17.74
C ALA A 88 4.29 -24.42 16.81
N ILE A 89 3.00 -24.75 16.92
CA ILE A 89 1.93 -24.12 16.14
C ILE A 89 1.80 -22.64 16.50
N SER A 90 1.79 -22.30 17.79
CA SER A 90 1.72 -20.91 18.25
C SER A 90 2.89 -20.06 17.71
N ALA A 91 4.12 -20.59 17.77
CA ALA A 91 5.29 -19.92 17.24
C ALA A 91 5.20 -19.69 15.72
N ARG A 92 4.67 -20.67 14.98
CA ARG A 92 4.46 -20.56 13.52
C ARG A 92 3.43 -19.49 13.18
N PHE A 93 2.32 -19.43 13.89
CA PHE A 93 1.31 -18.38 13.68
C PHE A 93 1.88 -16.98 13.98
N ALA A 94 2.65 -16.83 15.05
CA ALA A 94 3.31 -15.58 15.36
C ALA A 94 4.30 -15.16 14.28
N ASP A 95 5.10 -16.09 13.74
CA ASP A 95 6.04 -15.84 12.66
C ASP A 95 5.33 -15.43 11.35
N LEU A 96 4.22 -16.08 11.02
CA LEU A 96 3.40 -15.71 9.87
C LEU A 96 2.79 -14.31 9.99
N ALA A 97 2.49 -13.88 11.19
CA ALA A 97 1.89 -12.59 11.46
C ALA A 97 2.93 -11.45 11.50
N VAL A 98 4.01 -11.65 12.24
CA VAL A 98 4.97 -10.59 12.58
C VAL A 98 6.44 -10.94 12.29
N GLY A 99 6.70 -12.01 11.57
CA GLY A 99 8.06 -12.40 11.18
C GLY A 99 8.78 -11.26 10.43
N GLU A 100 10.05 -11.04 10.77
CA GLU A 100 10.82 -9.88 10.29
C GLU A 100 10.93 -9.81 8.76
N ASP A 101 11.12 -10.96 8.10
CA ASP A 101 11.40 -10.99 6.66
C ASP A 101 10.18 -11.30 5.79
N SER A 102 9.15 -11.92 6.34
CA SER A 102 8.04 -12.48 5.55
C SER A 102 6.69 -12.48 6.24
N GLY A 103 6.58 -11.81 7.38
CA GLY A 103 5.33 -11.74 8.12
C GLY A 103 4.28 -10.86 7.43
N ALA A 104 3.00 -11.12 7.74
CA ALA A 104 1.89 -10.30 7.25
C ALA A 104 2.02 -8.83 7.66
N ALA A 105 2.51 -8.55 8.85
CA ALA A 105 2.76 -7.19 9.32
C ALA A 105 3.78 -6.46 8.45
N LYS A 106 4.86 -7.14 8.04
CA LYS A 106 5.85 -6.55 7.12
C LYS A 106 5.24 -6.27 5.74
N ALA A 107 4.47 -7.19 5.20
CA ALA A 107 3.81 -7.00 3.92
C ALA A 107 2.83 -5.82 3.95
N LEU A 108 2.09 -5.64 5.04
CA LEU A 108 1.20 -4.49 5.24
C LEU A 108 1.98 -3.18 5.33
N LEU A 109 3.13 -3.18 6.00
CA LEU A 109 3.98 -1.99 6.09
C LEU A 109 4.58 -1.63 4.72
N ASP A 110 5.00 -2.62 3.94
CA ASP A 110 5.50 -2.41 2.58
C ASP A 110 4.38 -1.87 1.67
N LEU A 111 3.16 -2.39 1.79
CA LEU A 111 1.99 -1.87 1.07
C LEU A 111 1.65 -0.43 1.48
N PHE A 112 1.74 -0.11 2.75
CA PHE A 112 1.58 1.26 3.24
C PHE A 112 2.56 2.23 2.55
N LYS A 113 3.82 1.86 2.45
CA LYS A 113 4.84 2.67 1.75
C LYS A 113 4.52 2.87 0.27
N VAL A 114 4.07 1.83 -0.41
CA VAL A 114 3.66 1.90 -1.82
C VAL A 114 2.46 2.84 -1.97
N LEU A 115 1.46 2.75 -1.12
CA LEU A 115 0.30 3.65 -1.13
C LEU A 115 0.69 5.09 -0.83
N ASP A 116 1.64 5.30 0.06
CA ASP A 116 2.18 6.63 0.35
C ASP A 116 2.88 7.23 -0.88
N ASP A 117 3.69 6.44 -1.59
CA ASP A 117 4.35 6.85 -2.83
C ASP A 117 3.34 7.20 -3.93
N ILE A 118 2.29 6.40 -4.09
CA ILE A 118 1.20 6.68 -5.04
C ILE A 118 0.49 7.99 -4.66
N GLY A 119 0.17 8.19 -3.40
CA GLY A 119 -0.44 9.41 -2.90
C GLY A 119 0.41 10.65 -3.19
N ASN A 120 1.71 10.56 -2.99
CA ASN A 120 2.65 11.64 -3.28
C ASN A 120 2.75 11.94 -4.78
N ALA A 121 2.77 10.91 -5.63
CA ALA A 121 2.76 11.08 -7.08
C ALA A 121 1.48 11.77 -7.56
N LEU A 122 0.33 11.39 -7.03
CA LEU A 122 -0.96 12.02 -7.33
C LEU A 122 -1.00 13.49 -6.89
N ARG A 123 -0.46 13.81 -5.72
CA ARG A 123 -0.38 15.19 -5.23
C ARG A 123 0.51 16.05 -6.11
N ARG A 124 1.67 15.57 -6.50
CA ARG A 124 2.56 16.28 -7.44
C ARG A 124 1.87 16.53 -8.78
N ASN A 125 1.18 15.53 -9.31
CA ASN A 125 0.44 15.68 -10.55
C ASN A 125 -0.68 16.71 -10.45
N ARG A 126 -1.47 16.67 -9.37
CA ARG A 126 -2.52 17.66 -9.09
C ARG A 126 -1.96 19.07 -9.03
N ASP A 127 -0.84 19.26 -8.31
CA ASP A 127 -0.23 20.58 -8.15
C ASP A 127 0.31 21.09 -9.49
N THR A 128 0.90 20.23 -10.31
CA THR A 128 1.34 20.59 -11.67
C THR A 128 0.18 21.01 -12.56
N ILE A 129 -0.95 20.30 -12.52
CA ILE A 129 -2.16 20.66 -13.27
C ILE A 129 -2.68 22.02 -12.81
N ARG A 130 -2.76 22.24 -11.52
CA ARG A 130 -3.21 23.52 -10.94
C ARG A 130 -2.33 24.68 -11.36
N ASP A 131 -1.02 24.53 -11.28
CA ASP A 131 -0.06 25.56 -11.67
C ASP A 131 -0.16 25.88 -13.17
N THR A 132 -0.32 24.86 -14.00
CA THR A 132 -0.52 25.03 -15.45
C THR A 132 -1.82 25.78 -15.76
N ASP A 133 -2.91 25.44 -15.08
CA ASP A 133 -4.19 26.12 -15.24
C ASP A 133 -4.12 27.58 -14.80
N GLU A 134 -3.45 27.88 -13.69
CA GLU A 134 -3.22 29.25 -13.22
C GLU A 134 -2.37 30.07 -14.21
N GLU A 135 -1.32 29.49 -14.77
CA GLU A 135 -0.50 30.13 -15.78
C GLU A 135 -1.29 30.42 -17.07
N ALA A 136 -2.12 29.47 -17.50
CA ALA A 136 -2.99 29.63 -18.66
C ALA A 136 -4.00 30.77 -18.43
N GLU A 137 -4.61 30.84 -17.24
CA GLU A 137 -5.53 31.89 -16.86
C GLU A 137 -4.86 33.28 -16.85
N LYS A 138 -3.67 33.38 -16.27
CA LYS A 138 -2.88 34.62 -16.26
C LYS A 138 -2.52 35.06 -17.67
N SER A 139 -2.12 34.11 -18.53
CA SER A 139 -1.79 34.39 -19.93
C SER A 139 -3.01 34.90 -20.71
N MET A 140 -4.19 34.30 -20.49
CA MET A 140 -5.44 34.75 -21.08
C MET A 140 -5.86 36.12 -20.60
N LYS A 141 -5.73 36.43 -19.31
CA LYS A 141 -6.02 37.75 -18.74
C LYS A 141 -5.09 38.82 -19.31
N ASN A 142 -3.79 38.51 -19.45
CA ASN A 142 -2.82 39.43 -20.02
C ASN A 142 -3.06 39.67 -21.52
N ALA A 143 -3.44 38.64 -22.27
CA ALA A 143 -3.82 38.78 -23.68
C ALA A 143 -5.12 39.58 -23.88
N GLY A 144 -6.11 39.38 -23.00
CA GLY A 144 -7.37 40.11 -23.01
C GLY A 144 -7.25 41.57 -22.54
N GLY A 145 -6.24 41.91 -21.75
CA GLY A 145 -5.95 43.27 -21.30
C GLY A 145 -5.31 44.18 -22.33
N SER A 146 -4.96 43.64 -23.50
CA SER A 146 -4.33 44.38 -24.59
C SER A 146 -5.29 45.04 -25.56
N TRP A 147 -6.56 44.93 -25.35
CA TRP A 147 -7.63 45.54 -26.17
C TRP A 147 -8.01 46.92 -25.63
#